data_c88e9cb59c26c9cff8b67135e1cecb08
#
_entry.id   c88e9cb59c26c9cff8b67135e1cecb08
#
_cell.length_a   1.000
_cell.length_b   1.000
_cell.length_c   1.000
_cell.angle_alpha   90.00
_cell.angle_beta   90.00
_cell.angle_gamma   90.00
#
_symmetry.space_group_name_H-M   'P 1'
#
loop_
_entity.id
_entity.type
_entity.pdbx_description
1 polymer ?
#
loop_
_entity_poly.entity_id
_entity_poly.type
_entity_poly.pdbx_seq_one_letter_code
_entity_poly.pdbx_strand_id
1 'polypeptide(L)'
;MNDHSSLHRAKANKEDEFYTKWGDISNELQHYTNELIGKKIHLPCDTDDSHFVMYFDKNDNVTHSCEDFRDQDWSNVDVIVTNPPFSLFREFLNKLITENKKFIVLGSLNMITYKEVYNLIRDGKMWLGHNSGDMEFEVPSWYEPRKTRYREEFGKKYRSMGNICWFTNIGNPCSKNFIELTKTYNENDYPKYDNYDAIEVSKVADIPNDYKGVMGVPMTFLTKYNPNQFKIVGFRKGDDGKDLRVNGKDKYFRILIKPIEIFVKFV
;
A
#
# COMPACT_ATOMS: atom_id res chain seq x y z
N MET A 1 -11.33 -28.19 20.93
CA MET A 1 -11.70 -28.29 19.51
C MET A 1 -11.19 -27.04 18.84
N ASN A 2 -9.98 -27.08 18.28
CA ASN A 2 -9.37 -25.93 17.63
C ASN A 2 -10.00 -25.77 16.25
N ASP A 3 -10.60 -24.64 16.06
CA ASP A 3 -11.28 -24.29 14.81
C ASP A 3 -10.22 -23.93 13.72
N HIS A 4 -9.81 -24.94 12.97
CA HIS A 4 -9.03 -24.79 11.73
C HIS A 4 -9.83 -24.07 10.60
N SER A 5 -10.94 -23.44 10.95
CA SER A 5 -11.91 -22.88 9.98
C SER A 5 -11.39 -21.64 9.24
N SER A 6 -10.35 -20.98 9.71
CA SER A 6 -9.91 -19.72 9.13
C SER A 6 -8.92 -19.86 7.97
N LEU A 7 -7.97 -20.80 8.04
CA LEU A 7 -7.15 -21.19 6.88
C LEU A 7 -8.00 -21.93 5.84
N HIS A 8 -8.97 -22.72 6.29
CA HIS A 8 -9.98 -23.29 5.42
C HIS A 8 -10.89 -22.21 4.83
N ARG A 9 -11.11 -21.05 5.49
CA ARG A 9 -11.79 -19.89 4.89
C ARG A 9 -10.91 -19.14 3.89
N ALA A 10 -9.63 -18.91 4.18
CA ALA A 10 -8.69 -18.36 3.20
C ALA A 10 -8.47 -19.31 2.03
N LYS A 11 -8.32 -20.61 2.28
CA LYS A 11 -8.34 -21.67 1.23
C LYS A 11 -9.70 -21.86 0.58
N ALA A 12 -10.81 -21.51 1.24
CA ALA A 12 -12.15 -21.54 0.64
C ALA A 12 -12.44 -20.28 -0.18
N ASN A 13 -11.80 -19.15 0.07
CA ASN A 13 -11.69 -18.05 -0.87
C ASN A 13 -10.57 -18.39 -1.87
N LYS A 14 -10.84 -19.32 -2.79
CA LYS A 14 -9.96 -19.75 -3.88
C LYS A 14 -9.36 -18.62 -4.74
N GLU A 15 -9.51 -17.38 -4.38
CA GLU A 15 -9.10 -16.21 -5.15
C GLU A 15 -8.02 -15.38 -4.45
N ASP A 16 -7.53 -15.79 -3.28
CA ASP A 16 -6.67 -14.96 -2.42
C ASP A 16 -5.20 -15.46 -2.38
N GLU A 17 -4.84 -16.42 -3.22
CA GLU A 17 -3.51 -17.00 -3.30
C GLU A 17 -2.78 -16.49 -4.55
N PHE A 18 -1.85 -15.56 -4.33
CA PHE A 18 -1.11 -14.86 -5.38
C PHE A 18 0.39 -14.97 -5.12
N TYR A 19 1.13 -15.61 -6.04
CA TYR A 19 2.58 -15.76 -5.95
C TYR A 19 3.28 -14.56 -6.59
N THR A 20 3.99 -13.78 -5.78
CA THR A 20 4.68 -12.58 -6.23
C THR A 20 5.90 -12.94 -7.06
N LYS A 21 6.10 -12.26 -8.18
CA LYS A 21 7.24 -12.52 -9.07
C LYS A 21 8.54 -12.00 -8.47
N TRP A 22 9.63 -12.68 -8.80
CA TRP A 22 10.98 -12.28 -8.41
C TRP A 22 11.29 -10.82 -8.73
N GLY A 23 10.93 -10.34 -9.94
CA GLY A 23 11.19 -8.96 -10.36
C GLY A 23 10.53 -7.92 -9.45
N ASP A 24 9.28 -8.16 -9.02
CA ASP A 24 8.56 -7.23 -8.15
C ASP A 24 9.17 -7.20 -6.74
N ILE A 25 9.61 -8.36 -6.23
CA ILE A 25 10.28 -8.50 -4.94
C ILE A 25 11.64 -7.79 -4.97
N SER A 26 12.47 -8.11 -5.96
CA SER A 26 13.83 -7.55 -6.06
C SER A 26 13.82 -6.04 -6.30
N ASN A 27 12.89 -5.55 -7.14
CA ASN A 27 12.73 -4.12 -7.39
C ASN A 27 12.36 -3.34 -6.12
N GLU A 28 11.59 -3.93 -5.23
CA GLU A 28 11.25 -3.27 -3.96
C GLU A 28 12.35 -3.42 -2.92
N LEU A 29 12.75 -4.66 -2.62
CA LEU A 29 13.61 -4.95 -1.48
C LEU A 29 15.03 -4.40 -1.60
N GLN A 30 15.55 -4.18 -2.83
CA GLN A 30 16.86 -3.55 -3.03
C GLN A 30 16.98 -2.17 -2.37
N HIS A 31 15.88 -1.47 -2.17
CA HIS A 31 15.85 -0.15 -1.54
C HIS A 31 16.02 -0.20 -0.03
N TYR A 32 15.87 -1.38 0.59
CA TYR A 32 15.96 -1.58 2.05
C TYR A 32 17.18 -2.41 2.46
N THR A 33 18.14 -2.61 1.57
CA THR A 33 19.29 -3.47 1.85
C THR A 33 20.02 -3.09 3.15
N ASN A 34 20.24 -1.80 3.39
CA ASN A 34 20.93 -1.32 4.59
C ASN A 34 20.12 -1.56 5.87
N GLU A 35 18.81 -1.46 5.79
CA GLU A 35 17.89 -1.65 6.92
C GLU A 35 17.67 -3.13 7.26
N LEU A 36 17.93 -4.02 6.29
CA LEU A 36 17.73 -5.46 6.43
C LEU A 36 19.00 -6.20 6.83
N ILE A 37 20.20 -5.62 6.61
CA ILE A 37 21.48 -6.25 6.98
C ILE A 37 21.51 -6.56 8.48
N GLY A 38 21.83 -7.83 8.81
CA GLY A 38 21.98 -8.31 10.20
C GLY A 38 20.67 -8.41 10.98
N LYS A 39 19.51 -8.21 10.33
CA LYS A 39 18.20 -8.37 10.96
C LYS A 39 17.72 -9.81 10.88
N LYS A 40 16.96 -10.22 11.89
CA LYS A 40 16.19 -11.45 11.85
C LYS A 40 14.90 -11.19 11.06
N ILE A 41 14.82 -11.77 9.87
CA ILE A 41 13.71 -11.59 8.94
C ILE A 41 12.82 -12.82 9.00
N HIS A 42 11.51 -12.61 8.96
CA HIS A 42 10.55 -13.71 8.88
C HIS A 42 9.57 -13.48 7.73
N LEU A 43 9.26 -14.56 7.01
CA LEU A 43 8.38 -14.63 5.85
C LEU A 43 7.16 -15.48 6.22
N PRO A 44 6.13 -14.93 6.89
CA PRO A 44 5.11 -15.73 7.58
C PRO A 44 4.02 -16.33 6.68
N CYS A 45 4.03 -16.03 5.38
CA CYS A 45 3.05 -16.54 4.43
C CYS A 45 3.72 -17.22 3.24
N ASP A 46 4.95 -17.71 3.41
CA ASP A 46 5.79 -18.17 2.33
C ASP A 46 6.22 -19.62 2.51
N THR A 47 6.29 -20.38 1.42
CA THR A 47 6.79 -21.76 1.32
C THR A 47 8.22 -21.78 0.77
N ASP A 48 8.90 -22.94 0.84
CA ASP A 48 10.28 -23.14 0.37
C ASP A 48 10.51 -22.70 -1.08
N ASP A 49 9.49 -22.78 -1.93
CA ASP A 49 9.52 -22.42 -3.36
C ASP A 49 9.10 -20.97 -3.64
N SER A 50 8.82 -20.19 -2.60
CA SER A 50 8.48 -18.78 -2.73
C SER A 50 9.68 -17.95 -3.23
N HIS A 51 9.41 -17.00 -4.13
CA HIS A 51 10.42 -16.05 -4.54
C HIS A 51 10.91 -15.13 -3.42
N PHE A 52 10.16 -14.94 -2.34
CA PHE A 52 10.65 -14.26 -1.14
C PHE A 52 11.74 -15.07 -0.45
N VAL A 53 11.52 -16.38 -0.27
CA VAL A 53 12.51 -17.28 0.31
C VAL A 53 13.77 -17.32 -0.56
N MET A 54 13.60 -17.45 -1.87
CA MET A 54 14.73 -17.43 -2.82
C MET A 54 15.51 -16.11 -2.80
N TYR A 55 14.83 -14.95 -2.61
CA TYR A 55 15.50 -13.65 -2.53
C TYR A 55 16.45 -13.55 -1.35
N PHE A 56 16.07 -14.16 -0.24
CA PHE A 56 16.88 -14.20 0.98
C PHE A 56 17.75 -15.46 1.10
N ASP A 57 17.78 -16.33 0.08
CA ASP A 57 18.66 -17.48 0.05
C ASP A 57 20.09 -17.08 0.45
N LYS A 58 20.76 -17.91 1.24
CA LYS A 58 22.08 -17.64 1.85
C LYS A 58 22.09 -16.62 3.02
N ASN A 59 20.94 -16.24 3.56
CA ASN A 59 20.90 -15.43 4.78
C ASN A 59 20.44 -16.28 5.96
N ASP A 60 21.37 -16.69 6.83
CA ASP A 60 21.12 -17.54 8.00
C ASP A 60 20.14 -16.92 9.03
N ASN A 61 19.85 -15.62 8.91
CA ASN A 61 18.91 -14.91 9.78
C ASN A 61 17.48 -14.84 9.22
N VAL A 62 17.16 -15.62 8.19
CA VAL A 62 15.83 -15.65 7.59
C VAL A 62 15.11 -16.94 7.96
N THR A 63 13.87 -16.80 8.38
CA THR A 63 12.94 -17.90 8.63
C THR A 63 11.67 -17.70 7.82
N HIS A 64 10.97 -18.77 7.49
CA HIS A 64 9.68 -18.69 6.79
C HIS A 64 8.69 -19.71 7.35
N SER A 65 7.42 -19.50 7.08
CA SER A 65 6.34 -20.39 7.45
C SER A 65 5.13 -20.20 6.53
N CYS A 66 4.44 -21.28 6.20
CA CYS A 66 3.13 -21.28 5.54
C CYS A 66 1.97 -21.60 6.51
N GLU A 67 2.24 -21.70 7.81
CA GLU A 67 1.21 -21.84 8.83
C GLU A 67 0.39 -20.56 8.97
N ASP A 68 -0.72 -20.62 9.70
CA ASP A 68 -1.52 -19.42 9.97
C ASP A 68 -0.66 -18.39 10.74
N PHE A 69 -0.50 -17.22 10.17
CA PHE A 69 0.31 -16.15 10.75
C PHE A 69 -0.18 -15.75 12.16
N ARG A 70 -1.45 -15.99 12.48
CA ARG A 70 -2.04 -15.67 13.79
C ARG A 70 -1.49 -16.54 14.91
N ASP A 71 -1.09 -17.76 14.59
CA ASP A 71 -0.58 -18.75 15.54
C ASP A 71 0.96 -18.73 15.62
N GLN A 72 1.64 -17.98 14.76
CA GLN A 72 3.10 -17.88 14.74
C GLN A 72 3.63 -16.95 15.84
N ASP A 73 4.73 -17.35 16.47
CA ASP A 73 5.49 -16.51 17.42
C ASP A 73 6.54 -15.66 16.68
N TRP A 74 6.36 -14.35 16.72
CA TRP A 74 7.31 -13.40 16.14
C TRP A 74 8.19 -12.70 17.16
N SER A 75 8.25 -13.15 18.43
CA SER A 75 9.01 -12.50 19.51
C SER A 75 10.48 -12.27 19.16
N ASN A 76 11.10 -13.21 18.46
CA ASN A 76 12.52 -13.19 18.05
C ASN A 76 12.74 -12.63 16.62
N VAL A 77 11.77 -11.95 16.04
CA VAL A 77 11.82 -11.42 14.67
C VAL A 77 11.96 -9.90 14.71
N ASP A 78 12.87 -9.35 13.90
CA ASP A 78 13.04 -7.91 13.74
C ASP A 78 12.13 -7.35 12.63
N VAL A 79 12.07 -8.06 11.49
CA VAL A 79 11.39 -7.59 10.27
C VAL A 79 10.51 -8.68 9.67
N ILE A 80 9.30 -8.33 9.33
CA ILE A 80 8.37 -9.17 8.56
C ILE A 80 8.37 -8.72 7.10
N VAL A 81 8.60 -9.66 6.17
CA VAL A 81 8.54 -9.40 4.73
C VAL A 81 7.68 -10.49 4.10
N THR A 82 6.61 -10.13 3.38
CA THR A 82 5.74 -11.13 2.74
C THR A 82 4.66 -10.50 1.87
N ASN A 83 3.95 -11.35 1.12
CA ASN A 83 2.66 -11.06 0.51
C ASN A 83 1.55 -11.73 1.34
N PRO A 84 0.91 -11.04 2.30
CA PRO A 84 -0.14 -11.65 3.12
C PRO A 84 -1.43 -11.85 2.32
N PRO A 85 -2.31 -12.79 2.70
CA PRO A 85 -3.63 -12.92 2.10
C PRO A 85 -4.40 -11.59 2.18
N PHE A 86 -4.86 -11.06 1.05
CA PHE A 86 -5.48 -9.73 1.00
C PHE A 86 -6.78 -9.65 1.80
N SER A 87 -7.53 -10.73 1.88
CA SER A 87 -8.75 -10.82 2.70
C SER A 87 -8.46 -10.69 4.20
N LEU A 88 -7.27 -11.08 4.65
CA LEU A 88 -6.83 -11.05 6.04
C LEU A 88 -5.89 -9.87 6.35
N PHE A 89 -5.68 -8.95 5.41
CA PHE A 89 -4.71 -7.87 5.57
C PHE A 89 -4.91 -7.03 6.83
N ARG A 90 -6.16 -6.77 7.24
CA ARG A 90 -6.44 -6.00 8.46
C ARG A 90 -5.98 -6.73 9.72
N GLU A 91 -6.23 -8.04 9.79
CA GLU A 91 -5.79 -8.86 10.92
C GLU A 91 -4.27 -8.96 10.95
N PHE A 92 -3.66 -9.15 9.77
CA PHE A 92 -2.22 -9.20 9.60
C PHE A 92 -1.55 -7.90 10.06
N LEU A 93 -2.03 -6.75 9.57
CA LEU A 93 -1.53 -5.43 9.95
C LEU A 93 -1.69 -5.19 11.45
N ASN A 94 -2.82 -5.59 12.04
CA ASN A 94 -3.07 -5.45 13.47
C ASN A 94 -2.03 -6.22 14.29
N LYS A 95 -1.69 -7.46 13.89
CA LYS A 95 -0.63 -8.25 14.53
C LYS A 95 0.73 -7.56 14.43
N LEU A 96 1.12 -7.06 13.25
CA LEU A 96 2.37 -6.31 13.04
C LEU A 96 2.49 -5.13 14.00
N ILE A 97 1.41 -4.36 14.15
CA ILE A 97 1.39 -3.17 15.01
C ILE A 97 1.41 -3.55 16.49
N THR A 98 0.60 -4.54 16.89
CA THR A 98 0.50 -5.00 18.29
C THR A 98 1.84 -5.56 18.77
N GLU A 99 2.54 -6.30 17.92
CA GLU A 99 3.85 -6.86 18.24
C GLU A 99 5.02 -5.92 17.91
N ASN A 100 4.70 -4.67 17.53
CA ASN A 100 5.69 -3.62 17.22
C ASN A 100 6.77 -4.08 16.20
N LYS A 101 6.36 -4.78 15.14
CA LYS A 101 7.27 -5.30 14.12
C LYS A 101 7.61 -4.27 13.07
N LYS A 102 8.85 -4.31 12.57
CA LYS A 102 9.20 -3.69 11.30
C LYS A 102 8.67 -4.57 10.17
N PHE A 103 8.23 -3.93 9.08
CA PHE A 103 7.65 -4.71 7.99
C PHE A 103 7.81 -4.06 6.61
N ILE A 104 7.81 -4.92 5.59
CA ILE A 104 7.68 -4.59 4.18
C ILE A 104 6.68 -5.62 3.62
N VAL A 105 5.44 -5.21 3.37
CA VAL A 105 4.38 -6.15 2.98
C VAL A 105 3.60 -5.67 1.77
N LEU A 106 3.21 -6.61 0.92
CA LEU A 106 2.42 -6.32 -0.27
C LEU A 106 0.94 -6.15 0.10
N GLY A 107 0.24 -5.31 -0.65
CA GLY A 107 -1.19 -5.13 -0.49
C GLY A 107 -1.81 -4.31 -1.61
N SER A 108 -3.10 -4.06 -1.53
CA SER A 108 -3.81 -3.19 -2.47
C SER A 108 -3.89 -1.76 -1.94
N LEU A 109 -3.70 -0.78 -2.81
CA LEU A 109 -3.90 0.64 -2.48
C LEU A 109 -5.30 0.91 -1.91
N ASN A 110 -6.29 0.10 -2.28
CA ASN A 110 -7.65 0.20 -1.73
C ASN A 110 -7.70 -0.05 -0.21
N MET A 111 -6.70 -0.72 0.37
CA MET A 111 -6.62 -0.94 1.82
C MET A 111 -6.46 0.36 2.62
N ILE A 112 -6.07 1.46 1.98
CA ILE A 112 -6.04 2.80 2.58
C ILE A 112 -7.44 3.24 3.04
N THR A 113 -8.51 2.68 2.47
CA THR A 113 -9.87 2.93 2.93
C THR A 113 -10.17 2.36 4.32
N TYR A 114 -9.33 1.44 4.82
CA TYR A 114 -9.44 0.97 6.20
C TYR A 114 -8.93 2.06 7.14
N LYS A 115 -9.73 2.35 8.18
CA LYS A 115 -9.44 3.41 9.15
C LYS A 115 -8.05 3.24 9.80
N GLU A 116 -7.67 2.00 10.09
CA GLU A 116 -6.40 1.65 10.71
C GLU A 116 -5.22 2.00 9.79
N VAL A 117 -5.30 1.59 8.52
CA VAL A 117 -4.29 1.86 7.49
C VAL A 117 -4.13 3.37 7.28
N TYR A 118 -5.24 4.06 7.07
CA TYR A 118 -5.24 5.51 6.88
C TYR A 118 -4.61 6.25 8.07
N ASN A 119 -4.99 5.90 9.30
CA ASN A 119 -4.45 6.54 10.49
C ASN A 119 -2.94 6.35 10.62
N LEU A 120 -2.43 5.16 10.33
CA LEU A 120 -0.98 4.90 10.37
C LEU A 120 -0.22 5.76 9.35
N ILE A 121 -0.77 5.92 8.14
CA ILE A 121 -0.13 6.75 7.10
C ILE A 121 -0.20 8.23 7.50
N ARG A 122 -1.36 8.73 7.92
CA ARG A 122 -1.54 10.12 8.36
C ARG A 122 -0.59 10.48 9.50
N ASP A 123 -0.41 9.56 10.44
CA ASP A 123 0.39 9.76 11.66
C ASP A 123 1.89 9.48 11.43
N GLY A 124 2.29 9.20 10.19
CA GLY A 124 3.69 8.94 9.83
C GLY A 124 4.27 7.66 10.45
N LYS A 125 3.43 6.67 10.68
CA LYS A 125 3.81 5.37 11.25
C LYS A 125 3.91 4.26 10.20
N MET A 126 3.40 4.52 9.01
CA MET A 126 3.46 3.62 7.87
C MET A 126 3.48 4.45 6.57
N TRP A 127 4.12 3.91 5.56
CA TRP A 127 4.32 4.54 4.25
C TRP A 127 3.98 3.55 3.15
N LEU A 128 3.75 4.05 1.95
CA LEU A 128 3.82 3.20 0.76
C LEU A 128 5.30 2.97 0.39
N GLY A 129 5.59 1.79 -0.15
CA GLY A 129 6.91 1.44 -0.65
C GLY A 129 7.30 2.21 -1.92
N HIS A 130 8.40 1.78 -2.54
CA HIS A 130 8.95 2.43 -3.74
C HIS A 130 8.16 2.07 -5.00
N ASN A 131 7.62 0.86 -5.07
CA ASN A 131 6.95 0.32 -6.25
C ASN A 131 5.45 0.17 -6.01
N SER A 132 4.67 0.56 -7.01
CA SER A 132 3.21 0.45 -6.99
C SER A 132 2.64 0.45 -8.40
N GLY A 133 1.42 -0.04 -8.56
CA GLY A 133 0.70 -0.02 -9.83
C GLY A 133 0.18 -1.38 -10.24
N ASP A 134 0.28 -1.67 -11.52
CA ASP A 134 -0.12 -2.98 -12.07
C ASP A 134 0.99 -4.01 -11.78
N MET A 135 0.65 -5.06 -11.05
CA MET A 135 1.52 -6.21 -10.81
C MET A 135 0.86 -7.48 -11.32
N GLU A 136 1.68 -8.38 -11.84
CA GLU A 136 1.21 -9.67 -12.31
C GLU A 136 1.72 -10.78 -11.40
N PHE A 137 0.79 -11.60 -10.92
CA PHE A 137 1.03 -12.72 -10.02
C PHE A 137 0.88 -14.03 -10.77
N GLU A 138 1.69 -15.01 -10.46
CA GLU A 138 1.36 -16.38 -10.74
C GLU A 138 0.24 -16.82 -9.78
N VAL A 139 -0.72 -17.59 -10.28
CA VAL A 139 -1.85 -18.08 -9.48
C VAL A 139 -1.92 -19.59 -9.58
N PRO A 140 -2.55 -20.27 -8.60
CA PRO A 140 -2.66 -21.72 -8.59
C PRO A 140 -3.31 -22.30 -9.84
N SER A 141 -3.00 -23.55 -10.17
CA SER A 141 -3.53 -24.24 -11.35
C SER A 141 -5.06 -24.35 -11.37
N TRP A 142 -5.68 -24.37 -10.20
CA TRP A 142 -7.14 -24.39 -10.02
C TRP A 142 -7.79 -23.00 -10.13
N TYR A 143 -7.01 -21.90 -10.25
CA TYR A 143 -7.56 -20.55 -10.37
C TYR A 143 -8.43 -20.43 -11.64
N GLU A 144 -9.66 -19.89 -11.45
CA GLU A 144 -10.61 -19.76 -12.54
C GLU A 144 -10.20 -18.66 -13.54
N PRO A 145 -10.24 -18.95 -14.85
CA PRO A 145 -9.92 -17.96 -15.88
C PRO A 145 -10.80 -16.72 -15.77
N ARG A 146 -10.21 -15.55 -15.97
CA ARG A 146 -10.91 -14.27 -15.99
C ARG A 146 -10.96 -13.69 -17.41
N LYS A 147 -12.02 -12.96 -17.74
CA LYS A 147 -12.20 -12.33 -19.06
C LYS A 147 -11.11 -11.29 -19.40
N THR A 148 -10.52 -10.67 -18.38
CA THR A 148 -9.52 -9.61 -18.53
C THR A 148 -8.41 -9.78 -17.50
N ARG A 149 -7.21 -9.29 -17.81
CA ARG A 149 -6.05 -9.31 -16.90
C ARG A 149 -5.70 -10.73 -16.43
N TYR A 150 -5.85 -11.70 -17.31
CA TYR A 150 -5.54 -13.10 -17.08
C TYR A 150 -4.87 -13.66 -18.33
N ARG A 151 -3.86 -14.48 -18.16
CA ARG A 151 -3.19 -15.22 -19.23
C ARG A 151 -2.68 -16.58 -18.76
N GLU A 152 -2.52 -17.48 -19.69
CA GLU A 152 -1.84 -18.75 -19.48
C GLU A 152 -0.62 -18.83 -20.40
N GLU A 153 0.49 -19.28 -19.83
CA GLU A 153 1.73 -19.42 -20.57
C GLU A 153 2.56 -20.56 -19.97
N PHE A 154 3.06 -21.48 -20.82
CA PHE A 154 3.86 -22.63 -20.41
C PHE A 154 3.24 -23.45 -19.26
N GLY A 155 1.91 -23.64 -19.27
CA GLY A 155 1.18 -24.39 -18.26
C GLY A 155 0.99 -23.67 -16.92
N LYS A 156 1.44 -22.44 -16.80
CA LYS A 156 1.23 -21.57 -15.64
C LYS A 156 0.14 -20.54 -15.91
N LYS A 157 -0.55 -20.15 -14.87
CA LYS A 157 -1.62 -19.16 -14.89
C LYS A 157 -1.15 -17.87 -14.23
N TYR A 158 -1.52 -16.74 -14.83
CA TYR A 158 -1.14 -15.42 -14.35
C TYR A 158 -2.34 -14.50 -14.24
N ARG A 159 -2.34 -13.70 -13.17
CA ARG A 159 -3.37 -12.69 -12.90
C ARG A 159 -2.72 -11.33 -12.68
N SER A 160 -3.03 -10.35 -13.54
CA SER A 160 -2.61 -8.97 -13.29
C SER A 160 -3.64 -8.25 -12.44
N MET A 161 -3.15 -7.52 -11.43
CA MET A 161 -3.95 -6.70 -10.54
C MET A 161 -3.42 -5.28 -10.56
N GLY A 162 -4.34 -4.32 -10.73
CA GLY A 162 -4.04 -2.91 -10.59
C GLY A 162 -4.04 -2.47 -9.12
N ASN A 163 -3.48 -1.30 -8.87
CA ASN A 163 -3.48 -0.69 -7.54
C ASN A 163 -2.79 -1.54 -6.46
N ILE A 164 -1.79 -2.32 -6.83
CA ILE A 164 -0.94 -3.02 -5.87
C ILE A 164 0.14 -2.07 -5.39
N CYS A 165 0.48 -2.14 -4.12
CA CYS A 165 1.55 -1.36 -3.52
C CYS A 165 2.17 -2.12 -2.35
N TRP A 166 3.37 -1.71 -2.00
CA TRP A 166 4.01 -2.14 -0.78
C TRP A 166 3.64 -1.21 0.37
N PHE A 167 3.51 -1.76 1.57
CA PHE A 167 3.36 -1.02 2.82
C PHE A 167 4.57 -1.30 3.71
N THR A 168 5.10 -0.24 4.33
CA THR A 168 6.27 -0.37 5.19
C THR A 168 6.25 0.65 6.33
N ASN A 169 6.88 0.30 7.45
CA ASN A 169 7.22 1.23 8.51
C ASN A 169 8.75 1.41 8.65
N ILE A 170 9.50 0.96 7.65
CA ILE A 170 10.96 1.10 7.56
C ILE A 170 11.26 2.31 6.68
N GLY A 171 11.81 3.38 7.29
CA GLY A 171 12.07 4.62 6.58
C GLY A 171 10.79 5.29 6.07
N ASN A 172 10.98 6.30 5.25
CA ASN A 172 9.93 6.88 4.41
C ASN A 172 10.46 6.99 2.98
N PRO A 173 10.03 6.12 2.06
CA PRO A 173 10.50 6.10 0.68
C PRO A 173 10.43 7.44 -0.04
N CYS A 174 9.40 8.24 0.27
CA CYS A 174 9.15 9.52 -0.38
C CYS A 174 9.75 10.73 0.36
N SER A 175 10.39 10.55 1.52
CA SER A 175 10.86 11.68 2.35
C SER A 175 11.92 12.56 1.70
N LYS A 176 12.68 12.03 0.75
CA LYS A 176 13.74 12.73 0.03
C LYS A 176 13.27 13.35 -1.29
N ASN A 177 12.10 12.95 -1.78
CA ASN A 177 11.60 13.34 -3.09
C ASN A 177 10.43 14.31 -2.93
N PHE A 178 10.60 15.54 -3.41
CA PHE A 178 9.51 16.50 -3.47
C PHE A 178 8.73 16.33 -4.77
N ILE A 179 7.42 16.49 -4.69
CA ILE A 179 6.58 16.57 -5.89
C ILE A 179 6.90 17.90 -6.56
N GLU A 180 7.33 17.86 -7.81
CA GLU A 180 7.49 19.06 -8.63
C GLU A 180 6.12 19.65 -8.96
N LEU A 181 5.91 20.91 -8.57
CA LEU A 181 4.65 21.62 -8.73
C LEU A 181 4.81 22.68 -9.83
N THR A 182 4.27 22.40 -10.99
CA THR A 182 4.41 23.27 -12.20
C THR A 182 3.16 24.06 -12.53
N LYS A 183 2.05 23.82 -11.81
CA LYS A 183 0.77 24.49 -12.04
C LYS A 183 0.56 25.64 -11.05
N THR A 184 -0.18 26.64 -11.48
CA THR A 184 -0.68 27.74 -10.66
C THR A 184 -2.18 27.63 -10.47
N TYR A 185 -2.65 28.11 -9.34
CA TYR A 185 -4.08 28.10 -9.02
C TYR A 185 -4.86 29.11 -9.88
N ASN A 186 -6.01 28.69 -10.36
CA ASN A 186 -7.06 29.58 -10.88
C ASN A 186 -8.44 28.95 -10.61
N GLU A 187 -9.45 29.75 -10.41
CA GLU A 187 -10.79 29.27 -10.01
C GLU A 187 -11.50 28.43 -11.10
N ASN A 188 -11.15 28.60 -12.36
CA ASN A 188 -11.78 27.89 -13.45
C ASN A 188 -11.31 26.43 -13.55
N ASP A 189 -10.04 26.18 -13.29
CA ASP A 189 -9.42 24.85 -13.41
C ASP A 189 -9.54 24.04 -12.11
N TYR A 190 -9.69 24.73 -10.96
CA TYR A 190 -9.74 24.10 -9.64
C TYR A 190 -11.07 24.41 -8.93
N PRO A 191 -12.16 23.71 -9.26
CA PRO A 191 -13.44 23.97 -8.65
C PRO A 191 -13.44 23.69 -7.16
N LYS A 192 -14.16 24.51 -6.38
CA LYS A 192 -14.41 24.23 -4.96
C LYS A 192 -15.41 23.10 -4.80
N TYR A 193 -15.26 22.36 -3.69
CA TYR A 193 -16.30 21.40 -3.32
C TYR A 193 -17.54 22.12 -2.81
N ASP A 194 -18.71 21.54 -3.12
CA ASP A 194 -20.01 22.10 -2.72
C ASP A 194 -20.23 22.02 -1.19
N ASN A 195 -19.59 21.04 -0.55
CA ASN A 195 -19.85 20.65 0.83
C ASN A 195 -18.59 20.60 1.72
N TYR A 196 -17.48 21.15 1.26
CA TYR A 196 -16.24 21.21 2.03
C TYR A 196 -15.35 22.38 1.57
N ASP A 197 -14.72 23.08 2.50
CA ASP A 197 -13.81 24.20 2.17
C ASP A 197 -12.46 23.68 1.65
N ALA A 198 -12.47 23.21 0.41
CA ALA A 198 -11.29 22.76 -0.31
C ALA A 198 -11.55 22.81 -1.83
N ILE A 199 -10.48 22.72 -2.60
CA ILE A 199 -10.52 22.60 -4.06
C ILE A 199 -10.33 21.16 -4.52
N GLU A 200 -10.92 20.80 -5.65
CA GLU A 200 -10.69 19.53 -6.34
C GLU A 200 -9.42 19.60 -7.19
N VAL A 201 -8.52 18.65 -6.99
CA VAL A 201 -7.35 18.43 -7.85
C VAL A 201 -7.44 17.02 -8.43
N SER A 202 -7.78 16.92 -9.70
CA SER A 202 -8.11 15.64 -10.34
C SER A 202 -6.89 14.73 -10.57
N LYS A 203 -5.69 15.30 -10.69
CA LYS A 203 -4.42 14.56 -10.87
C LYS A 203 -3.34 15.10 -9.94
N VAL A 204 -2.46 14.22 -9.47
CA VAL A 204 -1.33 14.62 -8.60
C VAL A 204 -0.40 15.63 -9.29
N ALA A 205 -0.21 15.50 -10.61
CA ALA A 205 0.61 16.43 -11.39
C ALA A 205 0.00 17.84 -11.53
N ASP A 206 -1.29 17.99 -11.22
CA ASP A 206 -1.98 19.28 -11.30
C ASP A 206 -2.07 19.99 -9.95
N ILE A 207 -1.38 19.51 -8.91
CA ILE A 207 -1.33 20.21 -7.62
C ILE A 207 -0.68 21.59 -7.81
N PRO A 208 -1.40 22.70 -7.50
CA PRO A 208 -0.87 24.04 -7.70
C PRO A 208 0.20 24.39 -6.66
N ASN A 209 1.21 25.17 -7.07
CA ASN A 209 2.34 25.55 -6.26
C ASN A 209 2.07 26.75 -5.32
N ASP A 210 1.05 27.53 -5.64
CA ASP A 210 0.71 28.82 -4.99
C ASP A 210 -0.57 28.77 -4.13
N TYR A 211 -1.28 27.64 -4.10
CA TYR A 211 -2.50 27.50 -3.30
C TYR A 211 -2.19 27.03 -1.88
N LYS A 212 -2.64 27.78 -0.88
CA LYS A 212 -2.36 27.54 0.54
C LYS A 212 -3.48 26.83 1.30
N GLY A 213 -4.64 26.67 0.66
CA GLY A 213 -5.82 26.04 1.24
C GLY A 213 -5.75 24.51 1.22
N VAL A 214 -6.86 23.90 1.61
CA VAL A 214 -7.03 22.43 1.54
C VAL A 214 -7.36 21.99 0.12
N MET A 215 -6.77 20.91 -0.32
CA MET A 215 -6.96 20.31 -1.65
C MET A 215 -7.35 18.85 -1.51
N GLY A 216 -8.35 18.42 -2.30
CA GLY A 216 -8.70 17.01 -2.44
C GLY A 216 -7.97 16.40 -3.62
N VAL A 217 -7.09 15.44 -3.36
CA VAL A 217 -6.27 14.77 -4.38
C VAL A 217 -6.62 13.28 -4.48
N PRO A 218 -6.35 12.61 -5.62
CA PRO A 218 -6.56 11.16 -5.76
C PRO A 218 -5.69 10.36 -4.79
N MET A 219 -6.10 9.12 -4.44
CA MET A 219 -5.34 8.22 -3.56
C MET A 219 -3.93 7.93 -4.06
N THR A 220 -3.69 7.99 -5.37
CA THR A 220 -2.36 7.85 -5.98
C THR A 220 -1.36 8.92 -5.51
N PHE A 221 -1.82 9.99 -4.87
CA PHE A 221 -0.95 10.96 -4.20
C PHE A 221 -0.04 10.28 -3.16
N LEU A 222 -0.53 9.26 -2.47
CA LEU A 222 0.23 8.59 -1.41
C LEU A 222 1.49 7.90 -1.91
N THR A 223 1.56 7.52 -3.19
CA THR A 223 2.78 6.95 -3.79
C THR A 223 3.91 7.97 -3.94
N LYS A 224 3.59 9.26 -3.75
CA LYS A 224 4.54 10.39 -3.84
C LYS A 224 4.50 11.26 -2.59
N TYR A 225 3.80 10.82 -1.55
CA TYR A 225 3.57 11.62 -0.36
C TYR A 225 4.86 11.92 0.40
N ASN A 226 5.21 13.19 0.45
CA ASN A 226 6.30 13.71 1.28
C ASN A 226 5.71 14.54 2.44
N PRO A 227 5.88 14.10 3.70
CA PRO A 227 5.36 14.80 4.87
C PRO A 227 6.08 16.13 5.15
N ASN A 228 7.21 16.42 4.50
CA ASN A 228 7.86 17.72 4.57
C ASN A 228 7.27 18.72 3.57
N GLN A 229 6.47 18.27 2.60
CA GLN A 229 5.84 19.12 1.60
C GLN A 229 4.35 19.32 1.86
N PHE A 230 3.65 18.28 2.30
CA PHE A 230 2.22 18.29 2.54
C PHE A 230 1.86 17.64 3.87
N LYS A 231 0.80 18.15 4.50
CA LYS A 231 0.12 17.52 5.62
C LYS A 231 -1.16 16.86 5.12
N ILE A 232 -1.40 15.60 5.46
CA ILE A 232 -2.70 14.96 5.28
C ILE A 232 -3.64 15.46 6.37
N VAL A 233 -4.77 16.04 5.99
CA VAL A 233 -5.76 16.61 6.91
C VAL A 233 -7.05 15.82 6.95
N GLY A 234 -7.31 14.96 5.98
CA GLY A 234 -8.50 14.11 5.95
C GLY A 234 -8.50 13.11 4.82
N PHE A 235 -9.47 12.21 4.87
CA PHE A 235 -9.78 11.25 3.81
C PHE A 235 -11.29 11.18 3.64
N ARG A 236 -11.74 11.17 2.38
CA ARG A 236 -13.14 11.04 2.00
C ARG A 236 -13.31 9.82 1.09
N LYS A 237 -14.10 8.89 1.53
CA LYS A 237 -14.11 7.52 1.01
C LYS A 237 -15.31 7.20 0.11
N GLY A 238 -16.41 7.92 0.18
CA GLY A 238 -17.43 7.78 -0.83
C GLY A 238 -18.67 6.94 -0.48
N ASP A 239 -18.96 6.65 0.78
CA ASP A 239 -20.10 5.80 1.14
C ASP A 239 -20.79 6.14 2.47
N ASP A 240 -20.43 7.30 3.06
CA ASP A 240 -20.98 7.75 4.33
C ASP A 240 -21.87 9.01 4.20
N GLY A 241 -22.25 9.36 2.98
CA GLY A 241 -23.05 10.57 2.69
C GLY A 241 -22.28 11.88 2.89
N LYS A 242 -20.99 11.81 3.19
CA LYS A 242 -20.08 12.97 3.38
C LYS A 242 -19.07 13.11 2.25
N ASP A 243 -19.40 12.50 1.11
CA ASP A 243 -18.56 12.59 -0.07
C ASP A 243 -18.37 14.02 -0.54
N LEU A 244 -17.16 14.28 -1.02
CA LEU A 244 -16.87 15.55 -1.65
C LEU A 244 -17.63 15.66 -2.97
N ARG A 245 -18.29 16.81 -3.19
CA ARG A 245 -19.09 17.06 -4.38
C ARG A 245 -18.58 18.27 -5.13
N VAL A 246 -18.60 18.16 -6.46
CA VAL A 246 -18.36 19.29 -7.36
C VAL A 246 -19.54 19.37 -8.31
N ASN A 247 -20.26 20.48 -8.30
CA ASN A 247 -21.47 20.70 -9.10
C ASN A 247 -22.48 19.54 -8.93
N GLY A 248 -22.75 19.13 -7.70
CA GLY A 248 -23.66 18.06 -7.34
C GLY A 248 -23.18 16.63 -7.67
N LYS A 249 -21.96 16.45 -8.20
CA LYS A 249 -21.39 15.14 -8.53
C LYS A 249 -20.39 14.71 -7.50
N ASP A 250 -20.57 13.49 -6.96
CA ASP A 250 -19.67 12.92 -5.96
C ASP A 250 -18.27 12.63 -6.52
N LYS A 251 -17.26 12.91 -5.71
CA LYS A 251 -15.85 12.62 -5.97
C LYS A 251 -15.38 11.54 -4.99
N TYR A 252 -15.19 10.33 -5.49
CA TYR A 252 -14.78 9.20 -4.67
C TYR A 252 -13.28 9.22 -4.34
N PHE A 253 -12.91 8.73 -3.16
CA PHE A 253 -11.54 8.48 -2.74
C PHE A 253 -10.62 9.69 -2.89
N ARG A 254 -10.86 10.72 -2.07
CA ARG A 254 -9.98 11.90 -2.00
C ARG A 254 -9.22 11.95 -0.69
N ILE A 255 -7.91 12.13 -0.80
CA ILE A 255 -7.05 12.53 0.30
C ILE A 255 -7.10 14.05 0.38
N LEU A 256 -7.45 14.58 1.55
CA LEU A 256 -7.39 16.02 1.80
C LEU A 256 -5.99 16.37 2.29
N ILE A 257 -5.32 17.25 1.57
CA ILE A 257 -3.96 17.69 1.86
C ILE A 257 -3.90 19.20 2.02
N LYS A 258 -2.88 19.67 2.75
CA LYS A 258 -2.54 21.09 2.86
C LYS A 258 -1.03 21.24 2.70
N PRO A 259 -0.51 22.22 1.94
CA PRO A 259 0.91 22.52 1.86
C PRO A 259 1.47 22.90 3.23
N ILE A 260 2.73 22.57 3.50
CA ILE A 260 3.47 23.01 4.67
C ILE A 260 4.05 24.40 4.38
N GLU A 261 3.80 25.36 5.24
CA GLU A 261 4.09 26.79 5.00
C GLU A 261 5.56 27.12 4.69
N ILE A 262 6.48 26.29 5.16
CA ILE A 262 7.92 26.47 4.89
C ILE A 262 8.24 26.33 3.39
N PHE A 263 7.42 25.56 2.65
CA PHE A 263 7.61 25.31 1.22
C PHE A 263 7.19 26.48 0.31
N VAL A 264 6.24 27.30 0.77
CA VAL A 264 5.70 28.43 -0.02
C VAL A 264 6.71 29.59 -0.14
N LYS A 265 7.83 29.56 0.60
CA LYS A 265 8.84 30.63 0.60
C LYS A 265 10.01 30.43 -0.38
N PHE A 266 10.11 29.28 -1.04
CA PHE A 266 11.25 28.90 -1.89
C PHE A 266 10.92 28.54 -3.34
N VAL A 267 9.70 28.84 -3.80
CA VAL A 267 9.28 28.66 -5.20
C VAL A 267 9.02 30.02 -5.85
#